data_3a85ca5381fdb34e3ba60383e4646695
#
_entry.id   3a85ca5381fdb34e3ba60383e4646695
#
_cell.length_a   1.000
_cell.length_b   1.000
_cell.length_c   1.000
_cell.angle_alpha   90.00
_cell.angle_beta   90.00
_cell.angle_gamma   90.00
#
_symmetry.space_group_name_H-M   'P 1'
#
loop_
_entity.id
_entity.type
_entity.pdbx_description
1 polymer ?
#
loop_
_entity_poly.entity_id
_entity_poly.type
_entity_poly.pdbx_seq_one_letter_code
_entity_poly.pdbx_strand_id
1 'polypeptide(L)'
;MRLRSKQCRVSADAPALSVRKKSREAAAWSQNTRSATVPRFLHTADWQIGKPYHWIEDPQKRARVQQERVNAVSRLAATAREQNLDAVMVAGDLFDSSTVAPALVMEVMEAIASIPCPVLVIPGNHDHGGAGGIWQRRDVQRQMRERCPNLKLFLQTEPQDIAGMVLLPCPLLRQRDSRSPADWLESLNWSSLPQDQPRVVLAHGSVQGFGAEEQVNQLHHERWPEQEVDYIALGDWHALTQLNPRAWYCGTPEPDRFPTSDQDQRSQALLVELKRKQTPEVTPIPIGAISWHRIEAKVSSGADLQRLKAMIESCVGRKVGKDLLRIELSGQLSFQEHQQLQQHLQDLEQQLLHLRIRGMPHRSPEPGEFQTFLQHDDAPLIQGIKQDLASELEAKSGSSADQEDLDRSMLERALLELQRIVLEEAEAQETSCD
;
A
#
# COMPACT_ATOMS: atom_id res chain seq x y z
N MET A 1 38.27 -79.08 -10.74
CA MET A 1 36.96 -79.33 -10.16
C MET A 1 35.95 -78.48 -10.94
N ARG A 2 35.10 -79.13 -11.70
CA ARG A 2 34.18 -78.52 -12.68
C ARG A 2 32.95 -78.00 -11.96
N LEU A 3 32.50 -76.75 -12.26
CA LEU A 3 31.16 -76.33 -11.92
C LEU A 3 30.47 -75.82 -13.22
N ARG A 4 29.33 -76.39 -13.46
CA ARG A 4 28.50 -76.29 -14.65
C ARG A 4 27.70 -74.96 -14.67
N SER A 5 27.70 -74.30 -15.80
CA SER A 5 26.79 -73.22 -16.16
C SER A 5 25.36 -73.76 -16.40
N LYS A 6 24.37 -73.17 -15.72
CA LYS A 6 22.94 -73.32 -16.13
C LYS A 6 22.54 -72.05 -16.91
N GLN A 7 22.30 -72.20 -18.18
CA GLN A 7 21.58 -71.27 -19.01
C GLN A 7 20.09 -71.31 -18.69
N CYS A 8 19.54 -70.17 -18.30
CA CYS A 8 18.10 -69.95 -18.28
C CYS A 8 17.72 -69.13 -19.53
N ARG A 9 16.89 -69.76 -20.39
CA ARG A 9 16.24 -69.10 -21.52
C ARG A 9 15.13 -68.23 -20.98
N VAL A 10 15.11 -66.93 -21.35
CA VAL A 10 13.96 -66.05 -21.13
C VAL A 10 13.28 -65.85 -22.48
N SER A 11 12.04 -66.28 -22.55
CA SER A 11 11.18 -66.09 -23.70
C SER A 11 10.76 -64.62 -23.78
N ALA A 12 10.88 -64.07 -24.99
CA ALA A 12 10.38 -62.76 -25.35
C ALA A 12 8.88 -62.85 -25.64
N ASP A 13 8.05 -62.25 -24.80
CA ASP A 13 6.71 -61.82 -25.17
C ASP A 13 6.44 -60.50 -24.45
N ALA A 14 6.64 -59.37 -25.15
CA ALA A 14 6.24 -58.06 -24.73
C ALA A 14 4.92 -57.67 -25.42
N PRO A 15 3.84 -57.34 -24.69
CA PRO A 15 2.64 -56.86 -25.34
C PRO A 15 2.85 -55.40 -25.78
N ALA A 16 2.52 -55.11 -27.03
CA ALA A 16 2.50 -53.83 -27.67
C ALA A 16 1.62 -52.84 -26.88
N LEU A 17 2.22 -51.81 -26.29
CA LEU A 17 1.53 -50.65 -25.75
C LEU A 17 0.89 -49.86 -26.86
N SER A 18 -0.42 -50.02 -27.05
CA SER A 18 -1.23 -49.16 -27.90
C SER A 18 -1.22 -47.75 -27.35
N VAL A 19 -0.57 -46.83 -28.05
CA VAL A 19 -0.68 -45.37 -27.81
C VAL A 19 -2.10 -44.97 -28.19
N ARG A 20 -3.00 -44.94 -27.20
CA ARG A 20 -4.29 -44.26 -27.35
C ARG A 20 -4.00 -42.77 -27.50
N LYS A 21 -4.19 -42.23 -28.71
CA LYS A 21 -4.43 -40.81 -28.94
C LYS A 21 -5.63 -40.40 -28.08
N LYS A 22 -5.38 -39.73 -26.95
CA LYS A 22 -6.44 -38.99 -26.29
C LYS A 22 -6.80 -37.80 -27.19
N SER A 23 -7.90 -37.98 -27.93
CA SER A 23 -8.62 -36.88 -28.53
C SER A 23 -8.85 -35.81 -27.48
N ARG A 24 -8.49 -34.56 -27.79
CA ARG A 24 -8.88 -33.37 -27.01
C ARG A 24 -10.42 -33.32 -27.02
N GLU A 25 -11.05 -33.85 -25.99
CA GLU A 25 -12.43 -33.55 -25.71
C GLU A 25 -12.46 -32.06 -25.33
N ALA A 26 -13.18 -31.27 -26.12
CA ALA A 26 -13.57 -29.93 -25.77
C ALA A 26 -14.19 -29.98 -24.35
N ALA A 27 -13.65 -29.21 -23.43
CA ALA A 27 -14.19 -29.11 -22.10
C ALA A 27 -15.67 -28.76 -22.23
N ALA A 28 -16.54 -29.70 -21.94
CA ALA A 28 -17.98 -29.46 -21.90
C ALA A 28 -18.23 -28.58 -20.69
N TRP A 29 -18.69 -27.34 -20.94
CA TRP A 29 -19.15 -26.43 -19.90
C TRP A 29 -20.26 -27.13 -19.12
N SER A 30 -20.00 -27.46 -17.88
CA SER A 30 -20.96 -28.10 -16.99
C SER A 30 -22.13 -27.14 -16.78
N GLN A 31 -23.30 -27.45 -17.35
CA GLN A 31 -24.54 -26.76 -17.08
C GLN A 31 -24.98 -27.05 -15.66
N ASN A 32 -24.43 -26.32 -14.71
CA ASN A 32 -24.95 -26.31 -13.36
C ASN A 32 -26.14 -25.32 -13.36
N THR A 33 -27.34 -25.84 -13.52
CA THR A 33 -28.61 -25.08 -13.49
C THR A 33 -28.89 -24.58 -12.07
N ARG A 34 -28.08 -23.62 -11.57
CA ARG A 34 -28.51 -22.70 -10.52
C ARG A 34 -29.37 -21.62 -11.18
N SER A 35 -30.53 -21.36 -10.63
CA SER A 35 -31.32 -20.14 -10.88
C SER A 35 -30.34 -18.98 -11.07
N ALA A 36 -30.53 -18.15 -12.10
CA ALA A 36 -29.63 -17.06 -12.47
C ALA A 36 -29.53 -16.02 -11.31
N THR A 37 -28.77 -16.37 -10.29
CA THR A 37 -28.45 -15.44 -9.22
C THR A 37 -27.39 -14.49 -9.74
N VAL A 38 -27.58 -13.20 -9.48
CA VAL A 38 -26.62 -12.15 -9.81
C VAL A 38 -25.34 -12.43 -9.01
N PRO A 39 -24.17 -12.69 -9.63
CA PRO A 39 -22.94 -12.90 -8.91
C PRO A 39 -22.57 -11.69 -8.04
N ARG A 40 -22.24 -11.98 -6.78
CA ARG A 40 -21.81 -10.99 -5.78
C ARG A 40 -20.44 -11.38 -5.27
N PHE A 41 -19.47 -10.49 -5.36
CA PHE A 41 -18.11 -10.79 -4.91
C PHE A 41 -17.42 -9.57 -4.30
N LEU A 42 -16.38 -9.79 -3.50
CA LEU A 42 -15.43 -8.76 -3.12
C LEU A 42 -14.28 -8.71 -4.12
N HIS A 43 -13.97 -7.50 -4.60
CA HIS A 43 -12.74 -7.19 -5.31
C HIS A 43 -11.76 -6.53 -4.33
N THR A 44 -10.62 -7.15 -4.12
CA THR A 44 -9.52 -6.69 -3.28
C THR A 44 -8.18 -6.95 -3.97
N ALA A 45 -7.11 -6.28 -3.56
CA ALA A 45 -5.75 -6.42 -4.10
C ALA A 45 -4.73 -5.91 -3.07
N ASP A 46 -3.47 -6.03 -3.38
CA ASP A 46 -2.38 -5.34 -2.70
C ASP A 46 -2.39 -5.57 -1.18
N TRP A 47 -2.64 -6.84 -0.77
CA TRP A 47 -2.59 -7.19 0.64
C TRP A 47 -1.17 -7.03 1.19
N GLN A 48 -0.15 -7.24 0.35
CA GLN A 48 1.27 -7.10 0.66
C GLN A 48 1.63 -7.67 2.04
N ILE A 49 1.17 -8.89 2.32
CA ILE A 49 1.47 -9.60 3.56
C ILE A 49 2.98 -9.83 3.66
N GLY A 50 3.57 -9.43 4.77
CA GLY A 50 5.02 -9.49 4.97
C GLY A 50 5.74 -8.16 4.72
N LYS A 51 5.02 -7.07 4.43
CA LYS A 51 5.60 -5.73 4.28
C LYS A 51 6.40 -5.34 5.52
N PRO A 52 7.68 -4.93 5.37
CA PRO A 52 8.61 -4.89 6.51
C PRO A 52 8.43 -3.68 7.43
N TYR A 53 7.97 -2.52 6.94
CA TYR A 53 7.82 -1.26 7.71
C TYR A 53 9.05 -0.88 8.54
N HIS A 54 10.27 -1.03 7.99
CA HIS A 54 11.54 -0.77 8.69
C HIS A 54 11.69 0.63 9.28
N TRP A 55 10.95 1.60 8.73
CA TRP A 55 10.93 2.98 9.21
C TRP A 55 10.17 3.18 10.54
N ILE A 56 9.44 2.15 11.02
CA ILE A 56 8.91 2.11 12.39
C ILE A 56 9.98 1.45 13.25
N GLU A 57 10.68 2.24 14.07
CA GLU A 57 11.83 1.77 14.85
C GLU A 57 11.40 0.82 15.97
N ASP A 58 10.31 1.13 16.68
CA ASP A 58 9.75 0.30 17.74
C ASP A 58 9.28 -1.06 17.17
N PRO A 59 9.90 -2.19 17.60
CA PRO A 59 9.56 -3.51 17.08
C PRO A 59 8.12 -3.94 17.40
N GLN A 60 7.54 -3.50 18.53
CA GLN A 60 6.18 -3.89 18.93
C GLN A 60 5.16 -3.12 18.10
N LYS A 61 5.36 -1.81 17.91
CA LYS A 61 4.52 -0.98 17.05
C LYS A 61 4.57 -1.48 15.60
N ARG A 62 5.77 -1.81 15.10
CA ARG A 62 5.96 -2.39 13.76
C ARG A 62 5.25 -3.72 13.60
N ALA A 63 5.44 -4.66 14.53
CA ALA A 63 4.75 -5.96 14.49
C ALA A 63 3.23 -5.80 14.49
N ARG A 64 2.69 -4.83 15.22
CA ARG A 64 1.27 -4.55 15.22
C ARG A 64 0.75 -4.07 13.86
N VAL A 65 1.47 -3.16 13.18
CA VAL A 65 1.11 -2.73 11.82
C VAL A 65 1.14 -3.90 10.85
N GLN A 66 2.16 -4.76 10.96
CA GLN A 66 2.26 -5.97 10.14
C GLN A 66 1.09 -6.94 10.40
N GLN A 67 0.73 -7.16 11.67
CA GLN A 67 -0.36 -8.05 12.06
C GLN A 67 -1.73 -7.58 11.57
N GLU A 68 -1.97 -6.27 11.53
CA GLU A 68 -3.26 -5.76 11.05
C GLU A 68 -3.48 -6.04 9.56
N ARG A 69 -2.43 -6.20 8.75
CA ARG A 69 -2.57 -6.66 7.37
C ARG A 69 -3.09 -8.09 7.29
N VAL A 70 -2.64 -8.97 8.19
CA VAL A 70 -3.17 -10.34 8.30
C VAL A 70 -4.61 -10.33 8.84
N ASN A 71 -4.87 -9.50 9.85
CA ASN A 71 -6.20 -9.34 10.42
C ASN A 71 -7.23 -8.81 9.40
N ALA A 72 -6.78 -8.03 8.40
CA ALA A 72 -7.64 -7.58 7.31
C ALA A 72 -8.24 -8.75 6.52
N VAL A 73 -7.52 -9.87 6.37
CA VAL A 73 -8.04 -11.09 5.72
C VAL A 73 -9.21 -11.69 6.53
N SER A 74 -9.11 -11.68 7.86
CA SER A 74 -10.21 -12.11 8.73
C SER A 74 -11.43 -11.19 8.64
N ARG A 75 -11.22 -9.89 8.45
CA ARG A 75 -12.30 -8.91 8.22
C ARG A 75 -12.96 -9.11 6.84
N LEU A 76 -12.17 -9.41 5.80
CA LEU A 76 -12.71 -9.82 4.49
C LEU A 76 -13.56 -11.11 4.63
N ALA A 77 -13.13 -12.07 5.45
CA ALA A 77 -13.90 -13.29 5.71
C ALA A 77 -15.23 -13.01 6.42
N ALA A 78 -15.23 -12.09 7.40
CA ALA A 78 -16.46 -11.66 8.07
C ALA A 78 -17.41 -10.98 7.07
N THR A 79 -16.92 -10.04 6.28
CA THR A 79 -17.70 -9.37 5.23
C THR A 79 -18.26 -10.37 4.21
N ALA A 80 -17.44 -11.34 3.76
CA ALA A 80 -17.89 -12.35 2.81
C ALA A 80 -19.04 -13.19 3.37
N ARG A 81 -19.02 -13.49 4.67
CA ARG A 81 -20.09 -14.23 5.36
C ARG A 81 -21.35 -13.37 5.52
N GLU A 82 -21.20 -12.14 5.98
CA GLU A 82 -22.32 -11.21 6.20
C GLU A 82 -23.06 -10.87 4.91
N GLN A 83 -22.31 -10.69 3.82
CA GLN A 83 -22.85 -10.36 2.52
C GLN A 83 -23.28 -11.57 1.68
N ASN A 84 -23.06 -12.82 2.15
CA ASN A 84 -23.32 -14.07 1.43
C ASN A 84 -22.72 -14.08 0.02
N LEU A 85 -21.43 -13.85 -0.08
CA LEU A 85 -20.72 -13.67 -1.35
C LEU A 85 -20.47 -15.00 -2.07
N ASP A 86 -20.44 -14.95 -3.40
CA ASP A 86 -20.12 -16.07 -4.28
C ASP A 86 -18.60 -16.25 -4.46
N ALA A 87 -17.81 -15.17 -4.29
CA ALA A 87 -16.35 -15.20 -4.38
C ALA A 87 -15.69 -13.99 -3.69
N VAL A 88 -14.39 -14.14 -3.40
CA VAL A 88 -13.45 -13.03 -3.14
C VAL A 88 -12.38 -13.04 -4.22
N MET A 89 -12.17 -11.94 -4.94
CA MET A 89 -11.15 -11.79 -5.96
C MET A 89 -9.97 -11.01 -5.42
N VAL A 90 -8.76 -11.54 -5.58
CA VAL A 90 -7.51 -10.89 -5.21
C VAL A 90 -6.73 -10.56 -6.48
N ALA A 91 -6.74 -9.30 -6.86
CA ALA A 91 -6.10 -8.81 -8.08
C ALA A 91 -4.59 -8.56 -7.88
N GLY A 92 -3.86 -9.59 -7.42
CA GLY A 92 -2.42 -9.59 -7.26
C GLY A 92 -1.91 -9.03 -5.92
N ASP A 93 -0.61 -9.18 -5.71
CA ASP A 93 0.16 -8.68 -4.56
C ASP A 93 -0.42 -9.11 -3.21
N LEU A 94 -0.78 -10.40 -3.10
CA LEU A 94 -1.18 -10.98 -1.83
C LEU A 94 -0.02 -10.96 -0.84
N PHE A 95 1.21 -11.28 -1.30
CA PHE A 95 2.43 -11.22 -0.52
C PHE A 95 3.34 -10.07 -0.98
N ASP A 96 4.07 -9.45 -0.04
CA ASP A 96 4.98 -8.35 -0.32
C ASP A 96 6.28 -8.82 -1.03
N SER A 97 6.64 -10.08 -0.92
CA SER A 97 7.85 -10.63 -1.56
C SER A 97 7.83 -12.17 -1.62
N SER A 98 8.78 -12.73 -2.37
CA SER A 98 9.02 -14.19 -2.40
C SER A 98 9.64 -14.74 -1.11
N THR A 99 10.15 -13.89 -0.21
CA THR A 99 10.90 -14.26 1.00
C THR A 99 10.10 -14.21 2.29
N VAL A 100 8.78 -14.08 2.20
CA VAL A 100 7.87 -14.09 3.37
C VAL A 100 8.10 -15.36 4.22
N ALA A 101 8.17 -15.17 5.55
CA ALA A 101 8.45 -16.24 6.50
C ALA A 101 7.39 -17.36 6.43
N PRO A 102 7.79 -18.65 6.51
CA PRO A 102 6.84 -19.79 6.43
C PRO A 102 5.72 -19.74 7.48
N ALA A 103 6.01 -19.26 8.70
CA ALA A 103 5.02 -19.09 9.74
C ALA A 103 3.92 -18.09 9.36
N LEU A 104 4.31 -16.96 8.75
CA LEU A 104 3.36 -15.95 8.27
C LEU A 104 2.53 -16.47 7.09
N VAL A 105 3.14 -17.23 6.17
CA VAL A 105 2.39 -17.91 5.10
C VAL A 105 1.32 -18.84 5.68
N MET A 106 1.65 -19.62 6.71
CA MET A 106 0.71 -20.51 7.36
C MET A 106 -0.47 -19.75 7.98
N GLU A 107 -0.19 -18.68 8.71
CA GLU A 107 -1.19 -17.81 9.34
C GLU A 107 -2.15 -17.22 8.30
N VAL A 108 -1.62 -16.70 7.19
CA VAL A 108 -2.42 -16.13 6.09
C VAL A 108 -3.29 -17.21 5.43
N MET A 109 -2.75 -18.40 5.19
CA MET A 109 -3.54 -19.50 4.62
C MET A 109 -4.69 -19.93 5.53
N GLU A 110 -4.49 -19.94 6.84
CA GLU A 110 -5.56 -20.18 7.81
C GLU A 110 -6.62 -19.07 7.79
N ALA A 111 -6.19 -17.82 7.70
CA ALA A 111 -7.11 -16.68 7.57
C ALA A 111 -7.94 -16.78 6.28
N ILE A 112 -7.32 -17.09 5.12
CA ILE A 112 -8.01 -17.29 3.85
C ILE A 112 -8.97 -18.48 3.91
N ALA A 113 -8.59 -19.59 4.57
CA ALA A 113 -9.44 -20.76 4.72
C ALA A 113 -10.74 -20.45 5.49
N SER A 114 -10.78 -19.39 6.32
CA SER A 114 -11.97 -18.95 7.02
C SER A 114 -12.99 -18.21 6.14
N ILE A 115 -12.62 -17.83 4.90
CA ILE A 115 -13.52 -17.20 3.92
C ILE A 115 -14.50 -18.27 3.41
N PRO A 116 -15.83 -18.05 3.48
CA PRO A 116 -16.82 -19.08 3.22
C PRO A 116 -17.05 -19.42 1.73
N CYS A 117 -16.40 -18.69 0.82
CA CYS A 117 -16.53 -18.84 -0.62
C CYS A 117 -15.16 -19.00 -1.29
N PRO A 118 -15.08 -19.34 -2.58
CA PRO A 118 -13.82 -19.38 -3.32
C PRO A 118 -13.07 -18.04 -3.30
N VAL A 119 -11.76 -18.12 -3.04
CA VAL A 119 -10.83 -16.98 -3.12
C VAL A 119 -10.04 -17.11 -4.39
N LEU A 120 -10.31 -16.22 -5.36
CA LEU A 120 -9.78 -16.25 -6.72
C LEU A 120 -8.58 -15.32 -6.79
N VAL A 121 -7.38 -15.87 -6.95
CA VAL A 121 -6.12 -15.13 -6.82
C VAL A 121 -5.35 -15.19 -8.14
N ILE A 122 -4.88 -14.05 -8.60
CA ILE A 122 -3.77 -13.96 -9.56
C ILE A 122 -2.53 -13.42 -8.86
N PRO A 123 -1.31 -13.78 -9.29
CA PRO A 123 -0.08 -13.11 -8.84
C PRO A 123 0.00 -11.66 -9.34
N GLY A 124 0.58 -10.78 -8.50
CA GLY A 124 1.03 -9.45 -8.88
C GLY A 124 2.54 -9.39 -9.16
N ASN A 125 3.13 -8.21 -9.09
CA ASN A 125 4.57 -8.03 -9.32
C ASN A 125 5.42 -8.36 -8.10
N HIS A 126 4.94 -8.16 -6.88
CA HIS A 126 5.62 -8.54 -5.63
C HIS A 126 5.61 -10.06 -5.40
N ASP A 127 4.56 -10.74 -5.79
CA ASP A 127 4.36 -12.17 -5.59
C ASP A 127 4.20 -12.96 -6.90
N HIS A 128 4.95 -12.60 -7.94
CA HIS A 128 4.83 -13.15 -9.30
C HIS A 128 4.80 -14.68 -9.36
N GLY A 129 4.04 -15.23 -10.32
CA GLY A 129 3.76 -16.67 -10.42
C GLY A 129 4.87 -17.52 -11.05
N GLY A 130 5.93 -16.91 -11.59
CA GLY A 130 7.02 -17.61 -12.29
C GLY A 130 8.11 -18.16 -11.38
N ALA A 131 9.19 -18.59 -11.99
CA ALA A 131 10.32 -19.21 -11.28
C ALA A 131 10.89 -18.25 -10.21
N GLY A 132 11.12 -18.77 -9.00
CA GLY A 132 11.60 -18.00 -7.85
C GLY A 132 10.52 -17.19 -7.11
N GLY A 133 9.30 -17.12 -7.61
CA GLY A 133 8.18 -16.50 -6.93
C GLY A 133 7.69 -17.32 -5.74
N ILE A 134 6.96 -16.67 -4.83
CA ILE A 134 6.47 -17.30 -3.60
C ILE A 134 5.54 -18.48 -3.89
N TRP A 135 4.73 -18.41 -4.95
CA TRP A 135 3.77 -19.43 -5.34
C TRP A 135 4.45 -20.73 -5.84
N GLN A 136 5.75 -20.69 -6.18
CA GLN A 136 6.55 -21.86 -6.55
C GLN A 136 7.21 -22.55 -5.34
N ARG A 137 7.14 -21.94 -4.16
CA ARG A 137 7.70 -22.52 -2.96
C ARG A 137 6.93 -23.76 -2.51
N ARG A 138 7.64 -24.84 -2.18
CA ARG A 138 7.05 -26.13 -1.80
C ARG A 138 6.20 -26.05 -0.52
N ASP A 139 6.62 -25.23 0.45
CA ASP A 139 5.86 -25.00 1.69
C ASP A 139 4.54 -24.28 1.40
N VAL A 140 4.53 -23.25 0.55
CA VAL A 140 3.31 -22.53 0.15
C VAL A 140 2.34 -23.46 -0.57
N GLN A 141 2.82 -24.20 -1.57
CA GLN A 141 1.98 -25.16 -2.32
C GLN A 141 1.39 -26.25 -1.42
N ARG A 142 2.15 -26.70 -0.42
CA ARG A 142 1.64 -27.65 0.58
C ARG A 142 0.54 -27.02 1.43
N GLN A 143 0.76 -25.81 1.97
CA GLN A 143 -0.25 -25.13 2.78
C GLN A 143 -1.54 -24.86 2.00
N MET A 144 -1.44 -24.43 0.74
CA MET A 144 -2.60 -24.26 -0.13
C MET A 144 -3.42 -25.55 -0.25
N ARG A 145 -2.77 -26.68 -0.53
CA ARG A 145 -3.47 -27.96 -0.70
C ARG A 145 -4.09 -28.50 0.60
N GLU A 146 -3.37 -28.39 1.71
CA GLU A 146 -3.75 -29.03 2.97
C GLU A 146 -4.69 -28.18 3.81
N ARG A 147 -4.54 -26.86 3.78
CA ARG A 147 -5.23 -25.94 4.71
C ARG A 147 -6.18 -24.94 4.04
N CYS A 148 -6.00 -24.67 2.74
CA CYS A 148 -6.71 -23.60 2.07
C CYS A 148 -7.36 -24.07 0.75
N PRO A 149 -8.26 -25.05 0.77
CA PRO A 149 -8.85 -25.63 -0.45
C PRO A 149 -9.76 -24.65 -1.20
N ASN A 150 -10.22 -23.59 -0.55
CA ASN A 150 -11.02 -22.52 -1.15
C ASN A 150 -10.17 -21.52 -1.96
N LEU A 151 -8.83 -21.48 -1.79
CA LEU A 151 -7.96 -20.63 -2.60
C LEU A 151 -7.75 -21.27 -3.99
N LYS A 152 -8.05 -20.48 -5.02
CA LYS A 152 -7.85 -20.82 -6.42
C LYS A 152 -6.84 -19.86 -7.02
N LEU A 153 -5.60 -20.34 -7.20
CA LEU A 153 -4.52 -19.58 -7.82
C LEU A 153 -4.51 -19.80 -9.32
N PHE A 154 -4.63 -18.74 -10.11
CA PHE A 154 -4.58 -18.76 -11.56
C PHE A 154 -3.20 -18.34 -12.05
N LEU A 155 -2.50 -19.26 -12.73
CA LEU A 155 -1.18 -19.04 -13.32
C LEU A 155 -1.23 -19.13 -14.87
N GLN A 156 -2.40 -19.41 -15.44
CA GLN A 156 -2.61 -19.55 -16.87
C GLN A 156 -3.64 -18.53 -17.36
N THR A 157 -3.47 -18.12 -18.61
CA THR A 157 -4.32 -17.15 -19.29
C THR A 157 -5.39 -17.87 -20.09
N GLU A 158 -6.41 -18.40 -19.41
CA GLU A 158 -7.54 -19.09 -20.01
C GLU A 158 -8.84 -18.79 -19.28
N PRO A 159 -10.00 -18.72 -19.98
CA PRO A 159 -11.27 -18.46 -19.34
C PRO A 159 -11.66 -19.55 -18.32
N GLN A 160 -12.21 -19.12 -17.18
CA GLN A 160 -12.65 -19.99 -16.10
C GLN A 160 -14.13 -19.77 -15.79
N ASP A 161 -14.94 -20.83 -15.82
CA ASP A 161 -16.33 -20.78 -15.32
C ASP A 161 -16.34 -21.00 -13.82
N ILE A 162 -16.56 -19.94 -13.05
CA ILE A 162 -16.52 -20.01 -11.60
C ILE A 162 -17.46 -18.99 -10.96
N ALA A 163 -18.14 -19.40 -9.89
CA ALA A 163 -19.02 -18.53 -9.10
C ALA A 163 -20.12 -17.82 -9.94
N GLY A 164 -20.59 -18.48 -11.02
CA GLY A 164 -21.64 -17.94 -11.90
C GLY A 164 -21.17 -16.87 -12.89
N MET A 165 -19.87 -16.75 -13.10
CA MET A 165 -19.25 -15.80 -14.03
C MET A 165 -18.13 -16.45 -14.84
N VAL A 166 -17.76 -15.84 -15.95
CA VAL A 166 -16.54 -16.16 -16.70
C VAL A 166 -15.41 -15.25 -16.21
N LEU A 167 -14.48 -15.83 -15.47
CA LEU A 167 -13.26 -15.14 -15.04
C LEU A 167 -12.20 -15.22 -16.15
N LEU A 168 -11.56 -14.10 -16.44
CA LEU A 168 -10.50 -13.93 -17.42
C LEU A 168 -9.22 -13.50 -16.68
N PRO A 169 -8.40 -14.44 -16.16
CA PRO A 169 -7.25 -14.13 -15.34
C PRO A 169 -6.06 -13.66 -16.18
N CYS A 170 -5.39 -12.59 -15.74
CA CYS A 170 -4.20 -12.01 -16.32
C CYS A 170 -3.05 -12.01 -15.31
N PRO A 171 -2.48 -13.21 -14.96
CA PRO A 171 -1.46 -13.32 -13.92
C PRO A 171 -0.12 -12.74 -14.37
N LEU A 172 0.61 -12.10 -13.46
CA LEU A 172 2.01 -11.75 -13.65
C LEU A 172 2.91 -12.96 -13.35
N LEU A 173 3.63 -13.44 -14.36
CA LEU A 173 4.60 -14.54 -14.21
C LEU A 173 6.03 -14.04 -13.99
N ARG A 174 6.24 -12.72 -14.04
CA ARG A 174 7.51 -12.03 -13.75
C ARG A 174 7.23 -10.77 -12.98
N GLN A 175 8.18 -10.35 -12.17
CA GLN A 175 8.10 -9.10 -11.46
C GLN A 175 7.96 -7.89 -12.41
N ARG A 176 8.67 -7.94 -13.53
CA ARG A 176 8.66 -6.91 -14.59
C ARG A 176 8.58 -7.59 -15.95
N ASP A 177 7.59 -7.25 -16.73
CA ASP A 177 7.46 -7.68 -18.13
C ASP A 177 7.07 -6.48 -18.99
N SER A 178 7.69 -6.35 -20.16
CA SER A 178 7.32 -5.32 -21.14
C SER A 178 6.08 -5.70 -21.94
N ARG A 179 5.63 -6.95 -21.87
CA ARG A 179 4.39 -7.42 -22.49
C ARG A 179 3.26 -7.31 -21.47
N SER A 180 2.10 -6.93 -21.96
CA SER A 180 0.91 -6.91 -21.12
C SER A 180 0.50 -8.33 -20.70
N PRO A 181 0.20 -8.58 -19.42
CA PRO A 181 -0.33 -9.87 -19.01
C PRO A 181 -1.71 -10.16 -19.60
N ALA A 182 -2.34 -9.16 -20.17
CA ALA A 182 -3.68 -9.22 -20.76
C ALA A 182 -3.71 -9.30 -22.31
N ASP A 183 -2.54 -9.33 -22.99
CA ASP A 183 -2.45 -9.40 -24.47
C ASP A 183 -3.23 -10.58 -25.06
N TRP A 184 -3.38 -11.68 -24.32
CA TRP A 184 -4.13 -12.84 -24.76
C TRP A 184 -5.62 -12.58 -24.99
N LEU A 185 -6.19 -11.57 -24.35
CA LEU A 185 -7.59 -11.15 -24.51
C LEU A 185 -7.87 -10.58 -25.90
N GLU A 186 -6.86 -10.02 -26.57
CA GLU A 186 -6.99 -9.52 -27.95
C GLU A 186 -7.24 -10.66 -28.95
N SER A 187 -6.70 -11.85 -28.68
CA SER A 187 -6.87 -13.03 -29.52
C SER A 187 -7.98 -13.98 -29.06
N LEU A 188 -8.69 -13.64 -27.98
CA LEU A 188 -9.74 -14.47 -27.41
C LEU A 188 -10.96 -14.56 -28.35
N ASN A 189 -11.43 -15.78 -28.59
CA ASN A 189 -12.71 -15.98 -29.27
C ASN A 189 -13.88 -15.74 -28.32
N TRP A 190 -14.32 -14.49 -28.20
CA TRP A 190 -15.39 -14.06 -27.32
C TRP A 190 -16.73 -14.76 -27.57
N SER A 191 -16.98 -15.22 -28.80
CA SER A 191 -18.23 -15.92 -29.14
C SER A 191 -18.27 -17.37 -28.64
N SER A 192 -17.11 -17.94 -28.27
CA SER A 192 -17.03 -19.27 -27.66
C SER A 192 -17.37 -19.31 -26.18
N LEU A 193 -17.42 -18.14 -25.53
CA LEU A 193 -17.77 -18.02 -24.12
C LEU A 193 -19.29 -18.07 -23.88
N PRO A 194 -19.75 -18.53 -22.71
CA PRO A 194 -21.16 -18.42 -22.32
C PRO A 194 -21.69 -17.00 -22.51
N GLN A 195 -22.84 -16.87 -23.19
CA GLN A 195 -23.38 -15.58 -23.58
C GLN A 195 -24.26 -14.94 -22.50
N ASP A 196 -24.74 -15.72 -21.55
CA ASP A 196 -25.62 -15.36 -20.45
C ASP A 196 -24.87 -15.07 -19.14
N GLN A 197 -23.60 -15.49 -19.04
CA GLN A 197 -22.78 -15.25 -17.84
C GLN A 197 -22.00 -13.94 -17.94
N PRO A 198 -21.93 -13.15 -16.85
CA PRO A 198 -21.08 -11.95 -16.81
C PRO A 198 -19.59 -12.32 -16.86
N ARG A 199 -18.79 -11.44 -17.44
CA ARG A 199 -17.36 -11.65 -17.72
C ARG A 199 -16.52 -10.65 -16.96
N VAL A 200 -15.58 -11.18 -16.17
CA VAL A 200 -14.69 -10.41 -15.30
C VAL A 200 -13.25 -10.61 -15.72
N VAL A 201 -12.57 -9.52 -16.07
CA VAL A 201 -11.11 -9.52 -16.20
C VAL A 201 -10.51 -9.28 -14.83
N LEU A 202 -9.60 -10.17 -14.42
CA LEU A 202 -8.85 -10.02 -13.16
C LEU A 202 -7.38 -9.79 -13.54
N ALA A 203 -6.85 -8.59 -13.28
CA ALA A 203 -5.53 -8.17 -13.75
C ALA A 203 -4.78 -7.36 -12.70
N HIS A 204 -3.45 -7.40 -12.77
CA HIS A 204 -2.55 -6.61 -11.93
C HIS A 204 -1.56 -5.86 -12.80
N GLY A 205 -1.47 -4.55 -12.65
CA GLY A 205 -0.58 -3.70 -13.42
C GLY A 205 -1.12 -2.28 -13.60
N SER A 206 -0.29 -1.42 -14.22
CA SER A 206 -0.62 -0.02 -14.41
C SER A 206 -1.38 0.21 -15.72
N VAL A 207 -2.38 1.08 -15.64
CA VAL A 207 -3.07 1.65 -16.80
C VAL A 207 -2.45 3.02 -17.10
N GLN A 208 -2.47 3.45 -18.36
CA GLN A 208 -1.92 4.74 -18.77
C GLN A 208 -2.45 5.89 -17.88
N GLY A 209 -1.52 6.66 -17.32
CA GLY A 209 -1.83 7.75 -16.37
C GLY A 209 -1.83 7.33 -14.89
N PHE A 210 -1.71 6.04 -14.59
CA PHE A 210 -1.60 5.49 -13.24
C PHE A 210 -0.38 4.59 -13.13
N GLY A 211 0.47 4.84 -12.14
CA GLY A 211 1.70 4.06 -11.89
C GLY A 211 2.99 4.79 -12.27
N ALA A 212 4.10 4.08 -12.18
CA ALA A 212 5.41 4.62 -12.52
C ALA A 212 5.53 4.88 -14.04
N GLU A 213 6.37 5.84 -14.44
CA GLU A 213 6.66 6.17 -15.85
C GLU A 213 7.28 5.00 -16.64
N GLU A 214 7.62 3.91 -15.97
CA GLU A 214 8.19 2.72 -16.57
C GLU A 214 7.13 1.91 -17.34
N GLN A 215 7.41 1.61 -18.59
CA GLN A 215 6.55 0.82 -19.49
C GLN A 215 6.60 -0.69 -19.17
N VAL A 216 6.34 -1.07 -17.91
CA VAL A 216 6.31 -2.47 -17.47
C VAL A 216 4.95 -2.81 -16.88
N ASN A 217 4.52 -4.04 -17.08
CA ASN A 217 3.24 -4.58 -16.59
C ASN A 217 2.04 -3.71 -16.99
N GLN A 218 2.09 -3.07 -18.16
CA GLN A 218 1.03 -2.19 -18.63
C GLN A 218 -0.21 -2.95 -19.08
N LEU A 219 -1.37 -2.38 -18.76
CA LEU A 219 -2.67 -2.89 -19.16
C LEU A 219 -3.32 -1.93 -20.16
N HIS A 220 -3.68 -2.46 -21.33
CA HIS A 220 -4.30 -1.71 -22.43
C HIS A 220 -5.80 -2.06 -22.52
N HIS A 221 -6.56 -1.73 -21.46
CA HIS A 221 -7.96 -2.12 -21.35
C HIS A 221 -8.85 -1.52 -22.45
N GLU A 222 -8.44 -0.43 -23.07
CA GLU A 222 -9.10 0.20 -24.21
C GLU A 222 -9.08 -0.67 -25.49
N ARG A 223 -8.21 -1.69 -25.55
CA ARG A 223 -8.11 -2.64 -26.69
C ARG A 223 -9.08 -3.82 -26.57
N TRP A 224 -9.73 -3.98 -25.42
CA TRP A 224 -10.67 -5.07 -25.21
C TRP A 224 -12.08 -4.66 -25.67
N PRO A 225 -12.87 -5.61 -26.25
CA PRO A 225 -14.22 -5.27 -26.69
C PRO A 225 -15.10 -4.88 -25.50
N GLU A 226 -15.46 -3.60 -25.40
CA GLU A 226 -16.21 -3.05 -24.26
C GLU A 226 -17.53 -3.79 -23.98
N GLN A 227 -18.20 -4.26 -25.04
CA GLN A 227 -19.48 -4.99 -24.93
C GLN A 227 -19.31 -6.41 -24.39
N GLU A 228 -18.08 -6.93 -24.37
CA GLU A 228 -17.77 -8.31 -23.98
C GLU A 228 -17.23 -8.43 -22.56
N VAL A 229 -16.81 -7.31 -21.94
CA VAL A 229 -16.29 -7.28 -20.57
C VAL A 229 -17.27 -6.51 -19.69
N ASP A 230 -17.76 -7.15 -18.63
CA ASP A 230 -18.72 -6.56 -17.71
C ASP A 230 -18.06 -5.88 -16.50
N TYR A 231 -16.87 -6.39 -16.07
CA TYR A 231 -16.10 -5.80 -14.98
C TYR A 231 -14.59 -6.05 -15.15
N ILE A 232 -13.78 -5.07 -14.77
CA ILE A 232 -12.32 -5.14 -14.77
C ILE A 232 -11.84 -4.89 -13.36
N ALA A 233 -11.38 -5.96 -12.70
CA ALA A 233 -10.83 -5.93 -11.35
C ALA A 233 -9.31 -5.73 -11.42
N LEU A 234 -8.82 -4.57 -10.97
CA LEU A 234 -7.41 -4.16 -11.06
C LEU A 234 -6.75 -4.09 -9.68
N GLY A 235 -5.49 -4.53 -9.60
CA GLY A 235 -4.53 -4.25 -8.52
C GLY A 235 -3.28 -3.53 -9.05
N ASP A 236 -2.34 -3.17 -8.18
CA ASP A 236 -1.12 -2.38 -8.36
C ASP A 236 -1.25 -0.93 -7.85
N TRP A 237 -2.39 -0.29 -8.04
CA TRP A 237 -2.65 1.03 -7.51
C TRP A 237 -3.36 0.95 -6.15
N HIS A 238 -2.66 1.37 -5.08
CA HIS A 238 -3.11 1.15 -3.70
C HIS A 238 -4.23 2.08 -3.22
N ALA A 239 -4.63 3.08 -4.00
CA ALA A 239 -5.78 3.93 -3.71
C ALA A 239 -6.99 3.52 -4.51
N LEU A 240 -8.18 3.62 -3.92
CA LEU A 240 -9.44 3.43 -4.61
C LEU A 240 -9.53 4.37 -5.81
N THR A 241 -9.70 3.82 -7.00
CA THR A 241 -9.79 4.63 -8.22
C THR A 241 -10.72 3.99 -9.22
N GLN A 242 -11.71 4.75 -9.64
CA GLN A 242 -12.58 4.40 -10.75
C GLN A 242 -11.99 4.94 -12.05
N LEU A 243 -11.62 4.07 -12.99
CA LEU A 243 -11.15 4.46 -14.31
C LEU A 243 -12.32 4.75 -15.25
N ASN A 244 -13.33 3.89 -15.20
CA ASN A 244 -14.60 4.02 -15.90
C ASN A 244 -15.68 3.22 -15.14
N PRO A 245 -16.97 3.22 -15.56
CA PRO A 245 -18.02 2.52 -14.81
C PRO A 245 -17.77 1.02 -14.58
N ARG A 246 -16.92 0.38 -15.39
CA ARG A 246 -16.62 -1.07 -15.32
C ARG A 246 -15.21 -1.42 -14.85
N ALA A 247 -14.28 -0.44 -14.79
CA ALA A 247 -12.88 -0.67 -14.45
C ALA A 247 -12.47 0.08 -13.18
N TRP A 248 -11.95 -0.67 -12.21
CA TRP A 248 -11.64 -0.16 -10.88
C TRP A 248 -10.33 -0.72 -10.34
N TYR A 249 -9.53 0.14 -9.74
CA TYR A 249 -8.56 -0.23 -8.73
C TYR A 249 -9.26 -0.21 -7.36
N CYS A 250 -9.25 -1.33 -6.66
CA CYS A 250 -9.89 -1.42 -5.34
C CYS A 250 -9.05 -0.75 -4.22
N GLY A 251 -7.76 -0.54 -4.48
CA GLY A 251 -6.82 -0.16 -3.45
C GLY A 251 -6.45 -1.30 -2.50
N THR A 252 -5.71 -0.96 -1.44
CA THR A 252 -5.30 -1.94 -0.41
C THR A 252 -6.34 -2.01 0.72
N PRO A 253 -6.65 -3.20 1.28
CA PRO A 253 -7.60 -3.36 2.39
C PRO A 253 -7.09 -2.83 3.73
N GLU A 254 -5.78 -2.72 3.90
CA GLU A 254 -5.14 -2.07 5.05
C GLU A 254 -4.13 -1.05 4.55
N PRO A 255 -4.12 0.21 5.02
CA PRO A 255 -3.20 1.22 4.53
C PRO A 255 -1.74 0.82 4.67
N ASP A 256 -0.90 1.26 3.76
CA ASP A 256 0.52 0.91 3.69
C ASP A 256 1.45 2.11 3.69
N ARG A 257 0.92 3.31 3.54
CA ARG A 257 1.63 4.59 3.58
C ARG A 257 0.71 5.73 4.03
N PHE A 258 1.29 6.85 4.41
CA PHE A 258 0.54 8.08 4.68
C PHE A 258 -0.10 8.64 3.39
N PRO A 259 -1.32 9.15 3.48
CA PRO A 259 -2.01 9.71 2.31
C PRO A 259 -1.22 10.87 1.71
N THR A 260 -1.25 10.99 0.38
CA THR A 260 -0.62 12.08 -0.36
C THR A 260 -1.61 13.21 -0.69
N SER A 261 -2.90 12.90 -0.67
CA SER A 261 -4.00 13.85 -0.87
C SER A 261 -5.27 13.30 -0.23
N ASP A 262 -6.31 14.11 -0.15
CA ASP A 262 -7.64 13.71 0.36
C ASP A 262 -8.32 12.65 -0.53
N GLN A 263 -7.89 12.52 -1.78
CA GLN A 263 -8.39 11.51 -2.72
C GLN A 263 -7.66 10.16 -2.59
N ASP A 264 -6.59 10.09 -1.79
CA ASP A 264 -5.83 8.85 -1.56
C ASP A 264 -6.56 7.93 -0.57
N GLN A 265 -7.70 7.40 -1.00
CA GLN A 265 -8.54 6.53 -0.17
C GLN A 265 -8.02 5.10 -0.18
N ARG A 266 -7.78 4.56 1.01
CA ARG A 266 -7.30 3.20 1.29
C ARG A 266 -8.14 2.60 2.40
N SER A 267 -7.94 1.36 2.76
CA SER A 267 -8.66 0.66 3.84
C SER A 267 -9.99 0.02 3.42
N GLN A 268 -10.18 -0.30 2.16
CA GLN A 268 -11.44 -0.87 1.68
C GLN A 268 -11.23 -2.06 0.73
N ALA A 269 -12.29 -2.77 0.48
CA ALA A 269 -12.50 -3.65 -0.66
C ALA A 269 -13.79 -3.21 -1.38
N LEU A 270 -14.01 -3.66 -2.61
CA LEU A 270 -15.20 -3.33 -3.38
C LEU A 270 -16.18 -4.52 -3.37
N LEU A 271 -17.39 -4.30 -2.89
CA LEU A 271 -18.50 -5.20 -3.11
C LEU A 271 -19.06 -4.93 -4.52
N VAL A 272 -19.10 -5.97 -5.35
CA VAL A 272 -19.52 -5.89 -6.74
C VAL A 272 -20.69 -6.83 -6.96
N GLU A 273 -21.77 -6.29 -7.52
CA GLU A 273 -22.91 -7.06 -8.04
C GLU A 273 -22.94 -6.91 -9.56
N LEU A 274 -22.95 -8.04 -10.27
CA LEU A 274 -22.66 -8.06 -11.69
C LEU A 274 -23.72 -8.80 -12.50
N LYS A 275 -24.25 -8.13 -13.52
CA LYS A 275 -25.12 -8.75 -14.53
C LYS A 275 -24.53 -8.59 -15.92
N ARG A 276 -24.71 -9.62 -16.76
CA ARG A 276 -24.21 -9.60 -18.11
C ARG A 276 -24.76 -8.39 -18.89
N LYS A 277 -23.83 -7.63 -19.53
CA LYS A 277 -24.14 -6.44 -20.35
C LYS A 277 -24.83 -5.29 -19.61
N GLN A 278 -24.72 -5.25 -18.29
CA GLN A 278 -25.18 -4.13 -17.48
C GLN A 278 -24.00 -3.45 -16.79
N THR A 279 -24.18 -2.20 -16.38
CA THR A 279 -23.23 -1.52 -15.53
C THR A 279 -23.17 -2.20 -14.16
N PRO A 280 -21.99 -2.55 -13.63
CA PRO A 280 -21.88 -3.17 -12.32
C PRO A 280 -22.31 -2.22 -11.21
N GLU A 281 -22.90 -2.78 -10.15
CA GLU A 281 -23.11 -2.06 -8.90
C GLU A 281 -21.85 -2.26 -8.04
N VAL A 282 -21.14 -1.17 -7.73
CA VAL A 282 -19.87 -1.21 -7.01
C VAL A 282 -19.98 -0.36 -5.75
N THR A 283 -19.76 -0.98 -4.58
CA THR A 283 -19.85 -0.33 -3.27
C THR A 283 -18.56 -0.53 -2.49
N PRO A 284 -17.83 0.52 -2.11
CA PRO A 284 -16.69 0.41 -1.21
C PRO A 284 -17.11 -0.05 0.19
N ILE A 285 -16.46 -1.09 0.71
CA ILE A 285 -16.68 -1.62 2.06
C ILE A 285 -15.42 -1.39 2.89
N PRO A 286 -15.50 -0.68 4.03
CA PRO A 286 -14.35 -0.49 4.91
C PRO A 286 -13.84 -1.81 5.47
N ILE A 287 -12.54 -2.05 5.36
CA ILE A 287 -11.86 -3.26 5.84
C ILE A 287 -10.76 -2.94 6.85
N GLY A 288 -9.99 -1.86 6.64
CA GLY A 288 -8.85 -1.52 7.48
C GLY A 288 -9.23 -1.16 8.92
N ALA A 289 -8.31 -1.40 9.84
CA ALA A 289 -8.48 -1.12 11.25
C ALA A 289 -7.54 -0.02 11.77
N ILE A 290 -6.46 0.26 11.04
CA ILE A 290 -5.50 1.32 11.35
C ILE A 290 -5.77 2.51 10.45
N SER A 291 -5.80 3.71 11.05
CA SER A 291 -5.95 4.97 10.31
C SER A 291 -4.58 5.64 10.16
N TRP A 292 -4.34 6.18 8.97
CA TRP A 292 -3.11 6.90 8.65
C TRP A 292 -3.46 8.33 8.29
N HIS A 293 -2.90 9.28 9.03
CA HIS A 293 -3.20 10.70 8.88
C HIS A 293 -1.97 11.50 8.49
N ARG A 294 -2.15 12.54 7.70
CA ARG A 294 -1.11 13.52 7.38
C ARG A 294 -1.64 14.91 7.68
N ILE A 295 -0.86 15.68 8.44
CA ILE A 295 -1.13 17.07 8.74
C ILE A 295 0.09 17.88 8.31
N GLU A 296 -0.15 18.97 7.61
CA GLU A 296 0.85 19.97 7.26
C GLU A 296 0.41 21.29 7.90
N ALA A 297 1.29 21.91 8.70
CA ALA A 297 0.95 23.12 9.41
C ALA A 297 2.14 24.08 9.50
N LYS A 298 1.86 25.35 9.24
CA LYS A 298 2.75 26.45 9.59
C LYS A 298 2.30 27.03 10.93
N VAL A 299 3.19 27.02 11.94
CA VAL A 299 2.90 27.43 13.29
C VAL A 299 3.79 28.63 13.63
N SER A 300 3.19 29.80 13.82
CA SER A 300 3.90 31.06 14.06
C SER A 300 3.34 31.84 15.26
N SER A 301 2.39 31.25 15.99
CA SER A 301 1.78 31.85 17.18
C SER A 301 1.11 30.79 18.05
N GLY A 302 0.79 31.13 19.30
CA GLY A 302 -0.01 30.29 20.18
C GLY A 302 -1.40 29.95 19.60
N ALA A 303 -2.00 30.85 18.80
CA ALA A 303 -3.25 30.60 18.13
C ALA A 303 -3.10 29.50 17.04
N ASP A 304 -1.97 29.48 16.32
CA ASP A 304 -1.67 28.43 15.35
C ASP A 304 -1.44 27.09 16.04
N LEU A 305 -0.77 27.10 17.19
CA LEU A 305 -0.58 25.91 18.01
C LEU A 305 -1.91 25.32 18.48
N GLN A 306 -2.87 26.15 18.90
CA GLN A 306 -4.21 25.68 19.24
C GLN A 306 -4.96 25.12 18.02
N ARG A 307 -4.82 25.74 16.84
CA ARG A 307 -5.38 25.21 15.59
C ARG A 307 -4.78 23.86 15.24
N LEU A 308 -3.46 23.70 15.37
CA LEU A 308 -2.79 22.40 15.12
C LEU A 308 -3.35 21.32 16.07
N LYS A 309 -3.50 21.62 17.36
CA LYS A 309 -4.09 20.68 18.34
C LYS A 309 -5.51 20.28 17.94
N ALA A 310 -6.36 21.22 17.56
CA ALA A 310 -7.72 20.94 17.11
C ALA A 310 -7.76 20.11 15.82
N MET A 311 -6.84 20.35 14.88
CA MET A 311 -6.71 19.53 13.67
C MET A 311 -6.33 18.09 14.02
N ILE A 312 -5.36 17.89 14.91
CA ILE A 312 -4.95 16.56 15.37
C ILE A 312 -6.13 15.85 16.05
N GLU A 313 -6.81 16.51 16.98
CA GLU A 313 -7.98 15.95 17.68
C GLU A 313 -9.14 15.60 16.75
N SER A 314 -9.30 16.30 15.63
CA SER A 314 -10.32 15.99 14.63
C SER A 314 -10.00 14.76 13.78
N CYS A 315 -8.70 14.48 13.56
CA CYS A 315 -8.24 13.36 12.73
C CYS A 315 -8.04 12.08 13.54
N VAL A 316 -7.39 12.23 14.71
CA VAL A 316 -7.01 11.08 15.53
C VAL A 316 -8.20 10.57 16.33
N GLY A 317 -8.50 9.29 16.20
CA GLY A 317 -9.56 8.65 16.96
C GLY A 317 -9.24 8.56 18.45
N ARG A 318 -10.29 8.38 19.28
CA ARG A 318 -10.11 8.21 20.75
C ARG A 318 -9.54 6.85 21.16
N LYS A 319 -9.27 5.96 20.19
CA LYS A 319 -8.75 4.62 20.45
C LYS A 319 -7.22 4.64 20.41
N VAL A 320 -6.61 4.62 21.58
CA VAL A 320 -5.16 4.53 21.74
C VAL A 320 -4.55 3.43 20.89
N GLY A 321 -3.47 3.74 20.18
CA GLY A 321 -2.67 2.79 19.41
C GLY A 321 -3.34 2.25 18.14
N LYS A 322 -4.24 3.01 17.50
CA LYS A 322 -4.84 2.66 16.19
C LYS A 322 -4.51 3.65 15.08
N ASP A 323 -3.96 4.80 15.44
CA ASP A 323 -3.67 5.86 14.48
C ASP A 323 -2.17 6.01 14.28
N LEU A 324 -1.74 6.17 13.02
CA LEU A 324 -0.44 6.67 12.64
C LEU A 324 -0.60 8.11 12.16
N LEU A 325 0.24 9.01 12.62
CA LEU A 325 0.18 10.42 12.26
C LEU A 325 1.54 10.88 11.73
N ARG A 326 1.54 11.51 10.56
CA ARG A 326 2.66 12.28 10.03
C ARG A 326 2.32 13.75 10.13
N ILE A 327 3.15 14.49 10.83
CA ILE A 327 3.05 15.95 10.94
C ILE A 327 4.24 16.57 10.23
N GLU A 328 3.97 17.53 9.35
CA GLU A 328 4.97 18.36 8.68
C GLU A 328 4.82 19.77 9.21
N LEU A 329 5.84 20.21 9.98
CA LEU A 329 5.80 21.49 10.68
C LEU A 329 6.77 22.48 10.08
N SER A 330 6.35 23.75 10.02
CA SER A 330 7.19 24.90 9.67
C SER A 330 6.75 26.11 10.48
N GLY A 331 7.52 27.21 10.42
CA GLY A 331 7.19 28.46 11.08
C GLY A 331 8.19 28.83 12.15
N GLN A 332 7.71 29.58 13.15
CA GLN A 332 8.57 30.15 14.19
C GLN A 332 7.74 30.35 15.47
N LEU A 333 8.25 29.92 16.61
CA LEU A 333 7.56 29.99 17.91
C LEU A 333 8.45 30.63 18.96
N SER A 334 7.85 31.30 19.96
CA SER A 334 8.56 31.67 21.17
C SER A 334 9.05 30.45 21.95
N PHE A 335 9.98 30.62 22.84
CA PHE A 335 10.49 29.55 23.70
C PHE A 335 9.40 28.76 24.42
N GLN A 336 8.48 29.51 25.05
CA GLN A 336 7.38 28.91 25.78
C GLN A 336 6.43 28.10 24.89
N GLU A 337 6.08 28.63 23.73
CA GLU A 337 5.23 27.94 22.76
C GLU A 337 5.93 26.70 22.16
N HIS A 338 7.23 26.78 21.93
CA HIS A 338 8.04 25.66 21.46
C HIS A 338 8.05 24.51 22.48
N GLN A 339 8.23 24.83 23.79
CA GLN A 339 8.12 23.81 24.83
C GLN A 339 6.71 23.19 24.91
N GLN A 340 5.66 24.00 24.77
CA GLN A 340 4.28 23.48 24.72
C GLN A 340 4.03 22.54 23.53
N LEU A 341 4.62 22.87 22.39
CA LEU A 341 4.57 21.99 21.21
C LEU A 341 5.30 20.67 21.47
N GLN A 342 6.53 20.73 21.99
CA GLN A 342 7.32 19.52 22.30
C GLN A 342 6.59 18.60 23.29
N GLN A 343 6.03 19.16 24.36
CA GLN A 343 5.26 18.37 25.34
C GLN A 343 4.05 17.71 24.67
N HIS A 344 3.32 18.46 23.85
CA HIS A 344 2.17 17.89 23.13
C HIS A 344 2.56 16.77 22.15
N LEU A 345 3.68 16.90 21.44
CA LEU A 345 4.18 15.85 20.54
C LEU A 345 4.62 14.61 21.32
N GLN A 346 5.23 14.76 22.49
CA GLN A 346 5.58 13.63 23.37
C GLN A 346 4.33 12.91 23.89
N ASP A 347 3.28 13.64 24.29
CA ASP A 347 2.02 13.05 24.71
C ASP A 347 1.33 12.27 23.57
N LEU A 348 1.37 12.81 22.34
CA LEU A 348 0.86 12.15 21.15
C LEU A 348 1.62 10.87 20.82
N GLU A 349 2.94 10.84 20.97
CA GLU A 349 3.76 9.66 20.71
C GLU A 349 3.39 8.47 21.60
N GLN A 350 2.95 8.75 22.83
CA GLN A 350 2.44 7.71 23.74
C GLN A 350 1.04 7.22 23.38
N GLN A 351 0.21 8.07 22.78
CA GLN A 351 -1.18 7.74 22.43
C GLN A 351 -1.29 7.07 21.07
N LEU A 352 -0.41 7.43 20.13
CA LEU A 352 -0.45 6.95 18.75
C LEU A 352 0.28 5.62 18.59
N LEU A 353 -0.16 4.84 17.63
CA LEU A 353 0.58 3.67 17.18
C LEU A 353 1.95 4.10 16.65
N HIS A 354 2.01 5.21 15.89
CA HIS A 354 3.28 5.82 15.47
C HIS A 354 3.10 7.29 15.14
N LEU A 355 4.03 8.14 15.58
CA LEU A 355 4.13 9.54 15.23
C LEU A 355 5.38 9.76 14.38
N ARG A 356 5.22 10.42 13.23
CA ARG A 356 6.33 10.83 12.36
C ARG A 356 6.31 12.34 12.20
N ILE A 357 7.36 13.00 12.67
CA ILE A 357 7.50 14.44 12.59
C ILE A 357 8.49 14.77 11.47
N ARG A 358 8.15 15.75 10.63
CA ARG A 358 9.04 16.37 9.64
C ARG A 358 9.07 17.87 9.83
N GLY A 359 10.27 18.42 9.97
CA GLY A 359 10.46 19.81 10.30
C GLY A 359 10.02 20.14 11.74
N MET A 360 10.53 21.24 12.23
CA MET A 360 10.11 21.86 13.50
C MET A 360 10.08 23.36 13.29
N PRO A 361 9.13 24.10 13.91
CA PRO A 361 9.17 25.55 13.90
C PRO A 361 10.48 26.05 14.52
N HIS A 362 11.06 27.09 13.96
CA HIS A 362 12.24 27.71 14.54
C HIS A 362 11.88 28.37 15.88
N ARG A 363 12.83 28.39 16.80
CA ARG A 363 12.66 29.17 18.05
C ARG A 363 12.88 30.64 17.73
N SER A 364 11.92 31.51 18.09
CA SER A 364 12.11 32.95 18.11
C SER A 364 12.71 33.32 19.42
N PRO A 365 13.82 34.07 19.47
CA PRO A 365 14.30 34.65 20.72
C PRO A 365 13.31 35.71 21.25
N GLU A 366 13.18 35.75 22.56
CA GLU A 366 12.43 36.84 23.19
C GLU A 366 13.22 38.17 23.13
N PRO A 367 12.55 39.33 23.14
CA PRO A 367 13.24 40.63 23.05
C PRO A 367 14.37 40.82 24.06
N GLY A 368 14.22 40.27 25.27
CA GLY A 368 15.25 40.32 26.31
C GLY A 368 16.43 39.33 26.02
N GLU A 369 16.17 38.17 25.47
CA GLU A 369 17.19 37.18 25.05
C GLU A 369 18.02 37.72 23.90
N PHE A 370 17.39 38.42 22.95
CA PHE A 370 18.06 39.05 21.83
C PHE A 370 19.05 40.14 22.28
N GLN A 371 18.68 40.98 23.22
CA GLN A 371 19.60 41.98 23.79
C GLN A 371 20.75 41.33 24.57
N THR A 372 20.45 40.29 25.36
CA THR A 372 21.47 39.54 26.09
C THR A 372 22.43 38.84 25.09
N PHE A 373 21.92 38.28 23.98
CA PHE A 373 22.74 37.71 22.91
C PHE A 373 23.69 38.72 22.27
N LEU A 374 23.20 39.94 21.99
CA LEU A 374 24.05 40.99 21.43
C LEU A 374 25.16 41.46 22.41
N GLN A 375 24.94 41.34 23.69
CA GLN A 375 25.89 41.74 24.76
C GLN A 375 26.82 40.60 25.20
N HIS A 376 26.54 39.34 24.82
CA HIS A 376 27.35 38.22 25.24
C HIS A 376 28.70 38.19 24.53
N ASP A 377 29.78 37.90 25.29
CA ASP A 377 31.16 37.82 24.81
C ASP A 377 31.35 36.43 24.11
N ASP A 378 31.16 36.42 22.80
CA ASP A 378 31.36 35.24 21.97
C ASP A 378 32.73 35.24 21.30
N ALA A 379 33.03 34.15 20.56
CA ALA A 379 34.20 34.08 19.74
C ALA A 379 34.34 35.30 18.80
N PRO A 380 35.55 35.85 18.57
CA PRO A 380 35.76 37.09 17.85
C PRO A 380 35.07 37.23 16.51
N LEU A 381 34.93 36.09 15.78
CA LEU A 381 34.23 36.04 14.51
C LEU A 381 32.73 36.30 14.66
N ILE A 382 32.09 35.64 15.63
CA ILE A 382 30.67 35.78 15.93
C ILE A 382 30.38 37.21 16.38
N GLN A 383 31.26 37.78 17.22
CA GLN A 383 31.14 39.13 17.71
C GLN A 383 31.28 40.17 16.59
N GLY A 384 32.19 39.97 15.62
CA GLY A 384 32.29 40.77 14.41
C GLY A 384 31.03 40.75 13.57
N ILE A 385 30.47 39.60 13.30
CA ILE A 385 29.22 39.45 12.53
C ILE A 385 28.05 40.11 13.25
N LYS A 386 27.94 39.97 14.60
CA LYS A 386 26.91 40.63 15.41
C LYS A 386 26.98 42.15 15.28
N GLN A 387 28.21 42.72 15.40
CA GLN A 387 28.43 44.16 15.30
C GLN A 387 28.09 44.71 13.91
N ASP A 388 28.48 44.00 12.85
CA ASP A 388 28.20 44.40 11.47
C ASP A 388 26.68 44.41 11.21
N LEU A 389 25.97 43.33 11.56
CA LEU A 389 24.52 43.20 11.37
C LEU A 389 23.75 44.22 12.22
N ALA A 390 24.16 44.46 13.49
CA ALA A 390 23.55 45.46 14.37
C ALA A 390 23.73 46.88 13.86
N SER A 391 24.94 47.21 13.37
CA SER A 391 25.27 48.50 12.78
C SER A 391 24.46 48.80 11.54
N GLU A 392 24.28 47.81 10.65
CA GLU A 392 23.44 47.93 9.48
C GLU A 392 21.95 48.11 9.86
N LEU A 393 21.48 47.41 10.87
CA LEU A 393 20.11 47.53 11.35
C LEU A 393 19.82 48.95 11.93
N GLU A 394 20.76 49.51 12.70
CA GLU A 394 20.65 50.87 13.22
C GLU A 394 20.72 51.93 12.08
N ALA A 395 21.60 51.75 11.10
CA ALA A 395 21.73 52.64 9.98
C ALA A 395 20.46 52.75 9.12
N LYS A 396 19.70 51.65 9.03
CA LYS A 396 18.43 51.57 8.27
C LYS A 396 17.20 52.00 9.08
N SER A 397 17.33 52.30 10.35
CA SER A 397 16.19 52.71 11.21
C SER A 397 15.65 54.13 10.96
N GLY A 398 16.20 54.87 10.03
CA GLY A 398 15.96 56.32 9.82
C GLY A 398 15.36 56.73 8.48
N SER A 399 15.04 55.87 7.56
CA SER A 399 14.56 56.24 6.23
C SER A 399 13.20 55.57 5.85
N SER A 400 12.53 56.15 4.88
CA SER A 400 11.15 55.79 4.49
C SER A 400 11.11 55.24 3.07
N ALA A 401 10.87 53.92 2.90
CA ALA A 401 10.28 53.33 1.69
C ALA A 401 10.18 51.80 1.80
N ASP A 402 9.25 51.17 1.09
CA ASP A 402 8.90 49.75 1.10
C ASP A 402 10.08 48.75 0.86
N GLN A 403 11.14 49.18 0.19
CA GLN A 403 12.34 48.38 -0.10
C GLN A 403 13.23 48.20 1.14
N GLU A 404 13.27 49.21 2.03
CA GLU A 404 14.07 49.24 3.24
C GLU A 404 13.43 48.40 4.37
N ASP A 405 12.11 48.27 4.36
CA ASP A 405 11.38 47.37 5.26
C ASP A 405 11.73 45.90 4.97
N LEU A 406 11.93 45.54 3.69
CA LEU A 406 12.37 44.21 3.27
C LEU A 406 13.80 43.92 3.73
N ASP A 407 14.72 44.86 3.50
CA ASP A 407 16.13 44.74 3.90
C ASP A 407 16.30 44.70 5.40
N ARG A 408 15.53 45.46 6.16
CA ARG A 408 15.50 45.44 7.62
C ARG A 408 15.01 44.07 8.13
N SER A 409 13.93 43.56 7.56
CA SER A 409 13.42 42.22 7.87
C SER A 409 14.44 41.12 7.57
N MET A 410 15.26 41.26 6.52
CA MET A 410 16.35 40.33 6.21
C MET A 410 17.48 40.39 7.23
N LEU A 411 17.88 41.60 7.69
CA LEU A 411 18.92 41.78 8.73
C LEU A 411 18.48 41.23 10.08
N GLU A 412 17.23 41.49 10.49
CA GLU A 412 16.63 40.91 11.69
C GLU A 412 16.64 39.38 11.63
N ARG A 413 16.27 38.80 10.46
CA ARG A 413 16.34 37.35 10.22
C ARG A 413 17.75 36.79 10.30
N ALA A 414 18.73 37.49 9.74
CA ALA A 414 20.13 37.08 9.78
C ALA A 414 20.68 37.03 11.22
N LEU A 415 20.34 38.04 12.03
CA LEU A 415 20.71 38.07 13.47
C LEU A 415 20.04 36.93 14.26
N LEU A 416 18.77 36.66 13.97
CA LEU A 416 18.04 35.55 14.59
C LEU A 416 18.63 34.19 14.24
N GLU A 417 19.05 34.03 12.98
CA GLU A 417 19.68 32.80 12.53
C GLU A 417 21.06 32.61 13.16
N LEU A 418 21.85 33.66 13.27
CA LEU A 418 23.13 33.64 13.98
C LEU A 418 22.96 33.23 15.45
N GLN A 419 21.97 33.80 16.14
CA GLN A 419 21.65 33.45 17.52
C GLN A 419 21.27 31.95 17.63
N ARG A 420 20.46 31.45 16.71
CA ARG A 420 20.07 30.02 16.67
C ARG A 420 21.31 29.13 16.56
N ILE A 421 22.21 29.42 15.62
CA ILE A 421 23.42 28.63 15.40
C ILE A 421 24.29 28.62 16.65
N VAL A 422 24.49 29.75 17.29
CA VAL A 422 25.32 29.87 18.51
C VAL A 422 24.72 29.06 19.67
N LEU A 423 23.41 29.10 19.84
CA LEU A 423 22.72 28.33 20.90
C LEU A 423 22.75 26.83 20.64
N GLU A 424 22.54 26.39 19.40
CA GLU A 424 22.62 24.99 19.04
C GLU A 424 24.03 24.40 19.20
N GLU A 425 25.09 25.18 18.90
CA GLU A 425 26.47 24.75 19.16
C GLU A 425 26.77 24.68 20.66
N ALA A 426 26.23 25.59 21.48
CA ALA A 426 26.40 25.55 22.93
C ALA A 426 25.72 24.30 23.54
N GLU A 427 24.48 24.00 23.14
CA GLU A 427 23.75 22.79 23.59
C GLU A 427 24.46 21.49 23.13
N ALA A 428 25.01 21.46 21.91
CA ALA A 428 25.77 20.30 21.40
C ALA A 428 27.08 20.07 22.17
N GLN A 429 27.73 21.12 22.67
CA GLN A 429 28.95 21.02 23.48
C GLN A 429 28.63 20.53 24.90
N GLU A 430 27.53 20.95 25.51
CA GLU A 430 27.10 20.44 26.83
C GLU A 430 26.73 18.95 26.79
N THR A 431 26.07 18.49 25.73
CA THR A 431 25.69 17.07 25.56
C THR A 431 26.88 16.15 25.20
N SER A 432 28.01 16.69 24.77
CA SER A 432 29.21 15.91 24.45
C SER A 432 30.17 15.76 25.64
N CYS A 433 29.89 16.39 26.78
CA CYS A 433 30.70 16.33 28.01
C CYS A 433 30.15 15.37 29.08
N ASP A 434 29.00 14.78 28.88
CA ASP A 434 28.43 13.68 29.68
C ASP A 434 28.62 12.33 28.93
#